data_1412a386b73d894d29b1ab557374551d
#
_entry.id   1412a386b73d894d29b1ab557374551d
#
_cell.length_a   1.000
_cell.length_b   1.000
_cell.length_c   1.000
_cell.angle_alpha   90.00
_cell.angle_beta   90.00
_cell.angle_gamma   90.00
#
_symmetry.space_group_name_H-M   'P 1'
#
loop_
_entity.id
_entity.type
_entity.pdbx_description
1 polymer ?
#
loop_
_entity_poly.entity_id
_entity_poly.type
_entity_poly.pdbx_seq_one_letter_code
_entity_poly.pdbx_strand_id
1 'polypeptide(L)'
;MRSSNEAVSQRRDKILDYISATGRTSTEIVAKEFGVSVMTARRDLLYLMEKRLISKSSSGLFKVDNNTVFMKDFNFRLKHHLAEKQAIARECLKLVRDGDLIGTDASTSVLTLCKMLP
;
A
#
# COMPACT_ATOMS: atom_id res chain seq x y z
N MET A 1 3.57 -18.42 13.02
CA MET A 1 4.54 -17.37 12.82
C MET A 1 4.39 -16.66 11.48
N ARG A 2 4.31 -17.41 10.38
CA ARG A 2 4.03 -16.80 9.07
C ARG A 2 2.71 -16.03 9.06
N SER A 3 1.64 -16.61 9.61
CA SER A 3 0.32 -15.97 9.68
C SER A 3 0.37 -14.67 10.49
N SER A 4 1.20 -14.63 11.53
CA SER A 4 1.38 -13.46 12.37
C SER A 4 2.05 -12.31 11.59
N ASN A 5 3.08 -12.63 10.78
CA ASN A 5 3.77 -11.65 9.97
C ASN A 5 2.88 -11.14 8.83
N GLU A 6 2.11 -12.02 8.22
CA GLU A 6 1.15 -11.62 7.19
C GLU A 6 0.07 -10.71 7.76
N ALA A 7 -0.45 -11.03 8.94
CA ALA A 7 -1.44 -10.20 9.62
C ALA A 7 -0.90 -8.82 9.93
N VAL A 8 0.35 -8.72 10.39
CA VAL A 8 1.02 -7.45 10.66
C VAL A 8 1.20 -6.65 9.36
N SER A 9 1.66 -7.29 8.31
CA SER A 9 1.85 -6.64 7.01
C SER A 9 0.53 -6.11 6.45
N GLN A 10 -0.52 -6.92 6.49
CA GLN A 10 -1.84 -6.51 6.03
C GLN A 10 -2.40 -5.35 6.86
N ARG A 11 -2.20 -5.39 8.17
CA ARG A 11 -2.66 -4.31 9.05
C ARG A 11 -1.94 -3.00 8.72
N ARG A 12 -0.62 -3.05 8.50
CA ARG A 12 0.17 -1.87 8.15
C ARG A 12 -0.26 -1.26 6.82
N ASP A 13 -0.57 -2.11 5.84
CA ASP A 13 -1.10 -1.65 4.55
C ASP A 13 -2.44 -0.95 4.73
N LYS A 14 -3.32 -1.51 5.55
CA LYS A 14 -4.63 -0.91 5.83
C LYS A 14 -4.49 0.40 6.60
N ILE A 15 -3.53 0.50 7.51
CA ILE A 15 -3.24 1.75 8.23
C ILE A 15 -2.81 2.82 7.25
N LEU A 16 -1.93 2.50 6.31
CA LEU A 16 -1.49 3.43 5.30
C LEU A 16 -2.66 3.93 4.45
N ASP A 17 -3.54 3.03 4.03
CA ASP A 17 -4.75 3.39 3.28
C ASP A 17 -5.67 4.30 4.10
N TYR A 18 -5.83 4.00 5.37
CA TYR A 18 -6.64 4.80 6.29
C TYR A 18 -6.10 6.22 6.41
N ILE A 19 -4.77 6.37 6.56
CA ILE A 19 -4.12 7.68 6.63
C ILE A 19 -4.31 8.43 5.32
N SER A 20 -4.18 7.76 4.19
CA SER A 20 -4.38 8.36 2.87
C SER A 20 -5.81 8.89 2.71
N ALA A 21 -6.79 8.13 3.18
CA ALA A 21 -8.20 8.51 3.05
C ALA A 21 -8.59 9.62 4.02
N THR A 22 -8.04 9.60 5.25
CA THR A 22 -8.40 10.56 6.30
C THR A 22 -7.56 11.83 6.25
N GLY A 23 -6.34 11.76 5.71
CA GLY A 23 -5.41 12.87 5.64
C GLY A 23 -4.45 12.92 6.81
N ARG A 24 -4.96 12.96 8.03
CA ARG A 24 -4.14 13.00 9.25
C ARG A 24 -4.72 12.11 10.32
N THR A 25 -3.87 11.53 11.14
CA THR A 25 -4.32 10.68 12.24
C THR A 25 -3.31 10.71 13.39
N SER A 26 -3.71 10.13 14.52
CA SER A 26 -2.86 9.97 15.69
C SER A 26 -2.74 8.49 16.06
N THR A 27 -1.78 8.19 16.94
CA THR A 27 -1.59 6.82 17.42
C THR A 27 -2.86 6.28 18.09
N GLU A 28 -3.51 7.09 18.89
CA GLU A 28 -4.72 6.72 19.63
C GLU A 28 -5.87 6.40 18.69
N ILE A 29 -6.04 7.21 17.65
CA ILE A 29 -7.10 7.00 16.64
C ILE A 29 -6.84 5.69 15.90
N VAL A 30 -5.60 5.43 15.49
CA VAL A 30 -5.24 4.19 14.79
C VAL A 30 -5.49 2.99 15.70
N ALA A 31 -5.09 3.07 16.95
CA ALA A 31 -5.30 1.99 17.91
C ALA A 31 -6.79 1.65 18.03
N LYS A 32 -7.64 2.65 18.11
CA LYS A 32 -9.08 2.48 18.22
C LYS A 32 -9.70 1.91 16.95
N GLU A 33 -9.32 2.46 15.78
CA GLU A 33 -9.88 2.03 14.51
C GLU A 33 -9.52 0.59 14.16
N PHE A 34 -8.30 0.17 14.48
CA PHE A 34 -7.81 -1.16 14.12
C PHE A 34 -7.91 -2.16 15.27
N GLY A 35 -8.47 -1.76 16.40
CA GLY A 35 -8.70 -2.67 17.54
C GLY A 35 -7.42 -3.24 18.12
N VAL A 36 -6.34 -2.46 18.13
CA VAL A 36 -5.04 -2.86 18.68
C VAL A 36 -4.65 -1.94 19.83
N SER A 37 -3.64 -2.36 20.61
CA SER A 37 -3.12 -1.51 21.68
C SER A 37 -2.42 -0.29 21.12
N VAL A 38 -2.30 0.76 21.94
CA VAL A 38 -1.55 1.97 21.55
C VAL A 38 -0.10 1.61 21.24
N MET A 39 0.48 0.68 21.98
CA MET A 39 1.85 0.20 21.74
C MET A 39 1.99 -0.44 20.36
N THR A 40 1.04 -1.28 19.97
CA THR A 40 1.03 -1.92 18.66
C THR A 40 0.83 -0.88 17.54
N ALA A 41 -0.11 0.04 17.72
CA ALA A 41 -0.35 1.12 16.75
C ALA A 41 0.90 1.98 16.57
N ARG A 42 1.56 2.33 17.68
CA ARG A 42 2.80 3.11 17.64
C ARG A 42 3.90 2.38 16.88
N ARG A 43 4.03 1.07 17.11
CA ARG A 43 5.02 0.25 16.41
C ARG A 43 4.77 0.22 14.91
N ASP A 44 3.52 0.07 14.52
CA ASP A 44 3.13 0.07 13.11
C ASP A 44 3.40 1.42 12.46
N LEU A 45 3.05 2.51 13.13
CA LEU A 45 3.28 3.86 12.62
C LEU A 45 4.77 4.17 12.51
N LEU A 46 5.58 3.75 13.49
CA LEU A 46 7.04 3.92 13.42
C LEU A 46 7.63 3.13 12.25
N TYR A 47 7.12 1.92 12.00
CA TYR A 47 7.55 1.14 10.84
C TYR A 47 7.26 1.89 9.53
N LEU A 48 6.05 2.45 9.39
CA LEU A 48 5.68 3.20 8.20
C LEU A 48 6.53 4.48 8.04
N MET A 49 6.87 5.13 9.15
CA MET A 49 7.78 6.28 9.13
C MET A 49 9.19 5.89 8.70
N GLU A 50 9.69 4.77 9.20
CA GLU A 50 11.01 4.26 8.83
C GLU A 50 11.08 3.96 7.34
N LYS A 51 10.00 3.45 6.77
CA LYS A 51 9.88 3.21 5.33
C LYS A 51 9.58 4.49 4.55
N ARG A 52 9.48 5.63 5.23
CA ARG A 52 9.21 6.95 4.65
C ARG A 52 7.91 7.01 3.86
N LEU A 53 6.92 6.25 4.28
CA LEU A 53 5.60 6.25 3.68
C LEU A 53 4.69 7.28 4.34
N ILE A 54 4.96 7.58 5.61
CA ILE A 54 4.25 8.61 6.36
C ILE A 54 5.27 9.51 7.07
N SER A 55 4.83 10.70 7.44
CA SER A 55 5.63 11.63 8.22
C SER A 55 4.80 12.13 9.40
N LYS A 56 5.50 12.60 10.44
CA LYS A 56 4.88 13.16 11.64
C LYS A 56 5.00 14.66 11.59
N SER A 57 3.87 15.35 11.74
CA SER A 57 3.87 16.81 11.78
C SER A 57 4.36 17.33 13.14
N SER A 58 4.62 18.63 13.21
CA SER A 58 5.03 19.28 14.47
C SER A 58 3.96 19.16 15.55
N SER A 59 2.70 18.99 15.16
CA SER A 59 1.59 18.78 16.10
C SER A 59 1.46 17.33 16.56
N GLY A 60 2.31 16.43 16.08
CA GLY A 60 2.29 15.02 16.45
C GLY A 60 1.34 14.16 15.65
N LEU A 61 0.75 14.67 14.59
CA LEU A 61 -0.14 13.93 13.72
C LEU A 61 0.63 13.28 12.56
N PHE A 62 0.19 12.12 12.16
CA PHE A 62 0.78 11.37 11.03
C PHE A 62 0.02 11.66 9.75
N LYS A 63 0.75 11.79 8.65
CA LYS A 63 0.18 11.98 7.31
C LYS A 63 1.01 11.22 6.28
N VAL A 64 0.41 10.91 5.13
CA VAL A 64 1.13 10.28 4.04
C VAL A 64 2.14 11.26 3.47
N ASP A 65 3.35 10.78 3.22
CA ASP A 65 4.41 11.57 2.61
C ASP A 65 4.28 11.45 1.09
N ASN A 66 3.55 12.38 0.50
CA ASN A 66 3.24 12.37 -0.94
C ASN A 66 4.50 12.43 -1.81
N ASN A 67 5.54 13.13 -1.35
CA ASN A 67 6.77 13.23 -2.12
C ASN A 67 7.53 11.92 -2.16
N THR A 68 7.33 11.08 -1.16
CA THR A 68 8.05 9.83 -1.03
C THR A 68 7.29 8.65 -1.61
N VAL A 69 5.97 8.67 -1.57
CA VAL A 69 5.14 7.54 -2.05
C VAL A 69 5.34 7.31 -3.54
N PHE A 70 5.51 8.38 -4.33
CA PHE A 70 5.71 8.24 -5.77
C PHE A 70 7.12 7.77 -6.15
N MET A 71 8.13 8.16 -5.37
CA MET A 71 9.53 7.87 -5.70
C MET A 71 10.06 6.62 -5.04
N LYS A 72 9.23 5.98 -4.20
CA LYS A 72 9.73 4.99 -3.36
C LYS A 72 9.45 3.66 -3.71
N ASP A 73 10.19 2.91 -3.11
CA ASP A 73 10.20 1.47 -3.03
C ASP A 73 9.26 0.84 -4.05
N PHE A 74 9.77 0.67 -5.28
CA PHE A 74 9.05 0.02 -6.37
C PHE A 74 8.49 -1.34 -5.90
N ASN A 75 9.26 -2.07 -5.08
CA ASN A 75 8.82 -3.36 -4.55
C ASN A 75 7.61 -3.22 -3.64
N PHE A 76 7.57 -2.17 -2.80
CA PHE A 76 6.40 -1.90 -1.97
C PHE A 76 5.17 -1.61 -2.84
N ARG A 77 5.30 -0.72 -3.83
CA ARG A 77 4.19 -0.38 -4.71
C ARG A 77 3.72 -1.59 -5.52
N LEU A 78 4.64 -2.45 -5.91
CA LEU A 78 4.31 -3.65 -6.65
C LEU A 78 3.45 -4.61 -5.81
N LYS A 79 3.76 -4.74 -4.52
CA LYS A 79 3.04 -5.64 -3.60
C LYS A 79 1.79 -5.01 -2.99
N HIS A 80 1.74 -3.68 -2.91
CA HIS A 80 0.61 -2.97 -2.30
C HIS A 80 -0.63 -3.13 -3.17
N HIS A 81 -1.71 -3.59 -2.57
CA HIS A 81 -2.96 -3.91 -3.27
C HIS A 81 -2.76 -4.89 -4.43
N LEU A 82 -1.88 -5.87 -4.25
CA LEU A 82 -1.56 -6.83 -5.31
C LEU A 82 -2.80 -7.61 -5.77
N ALA A 83 -3.67 -8.01 -4.84
CA ALA A 83 -4.89 -8.74 -5.18
C ALA A 83 -5.79 -7.91 -6.10
N GLU A 84 -5.95 -6.63 -5.81
CA GLU A 84 -6.74 -5.71 -6.62
C GLU A 84 -6.10 -5.49 -7.99
N LYS A 85 -4.78 -5.35 -8.05
CA LYS A 85 -4.05 -5.21 -9.31
C LYS A 85 -4.19 -6.47 -10.17
N GLN A 86 -4.13 -7.64 -9.56
CA GLN A 86 -4.32 -8.90 -10.27
C GLN A 86 -5.75 -9.05 -10.78
N ALA A 87 -6.74 -8.60 -10.01
CA ALA A 87 -8.14 -8.61 -10.45
C ALA A 87 -8.35 -7.72 -11.67
N ILE A 88 -7.78 -6.50 -11.63
CA ILE A 88 -7.83 -5.57 -12.76
C ILE A 88 -7.13 -6.18 -13.97
N ALA A 89 -5.96 -6.78 -13.78
CA ALA A 89 -5.20 -7.41 -14.85
C ALA A 89 -5.98 -8.54 -15.50
N ARG A 90 -6.66 -9.38 -14.71
CA ARG A 90 -7.49 -10.45 -15.26
C ARG A 90 -8.62 -9.94 -16.13
N GLU A 91 -9.27 -8.84 -15.72
CA GLU A 91 -10.31 -8.22 -16.53
C GLU A 91 -9.74 -7.65 -17.83
N CYS A 92 -8.57 -7.02 -17.76
CA CYS A 92 -7.90 -6.48 -18.96
C CYS A 92 -7.49 -7.59 -19.93
N LEU A 93 -7.05 -8.75 -19.43
CA LEU A 93 -6.66 -9.88 -20.29
C LEU A 93 -7.79 -10.37 -21.18
N LYS A 94 -9.03 -10.21 -20.75
CA LYS A 94 -10.20 -10.59 -21.55
C LYS A 94 -10.33 -9.74 -22.80
N LEU A 95 -9.72 -8.57 -22.83
CA LEU A 95 -9.78 -7.65 -23.96
C LEU A 95 -8.58 -7.80 -24.91
N VAL A 96 -7.56 -8.55 -24.50
CA VAL A 96 -6.32 -8.72 -25.28
C VAL A 96 -6.45 -9.96 -26.16
N ARG A 97 -6.08 -9.82 -27.44
CA ARG A 97 -6.09 -10.91 -28.41
C ARG A 97 -4.69 -11.09 -28.98
N ASP A 98 -4.45 -12.27 -29.57
CA ASP A 98 -3.18 -12.54 -30.24
C ASP A 98 -2.96 -11.52 -31.37
N GLY A 99 -1.74 -10.99 -31.40
CA GLY A 99 -1.38 -10.01 -32.42
C GLY A 99 -1.70 -8.56 -32.06
N ASP A 100 -2.35 -8.33 -30.91
CA ASP A 100 -2.64 -6.96 -30.46
C ASP A 100 -1.36 -6.21 -30.12
N LEU A 101 -1.33 -4.93 -30.48
CA LEU A 101 -0.28 -4.02 -30.07
C LEU A 101 -0.74 -3.32 -28.79
N ILE A 102 0.04 -3.47 -27.70
CA ILE A 102 -0.31 -2.91 -26.41
C ILE A 102 0.67 -1.82 -26.02
N GLY A 103 0.16 -0.60 -25.80
CA GLY A 103 0.95 0.49 -25.25
C GLY A 103 0.86 0.47 -23.70
N THR A 104 2.02 0.53 -23.04
CA THR A 104 2.06 0.49 -21.58
C THR A 104 2.94 1.59 -21.03
N ASP A 105 2.70 1.96 -19.76
CA ASP A 105 3.55 2.87 -19.02
C ASP A 105 4.25 2.13 -17.86
N ALA A 106 5.02 2.86 -17.07
CA ALA A 106 5.82 2.28 -15.99
C ALA A 106 5.06 2.22 -14.66
N SER A 107 3.81 1.73 -14.67
CA SER A 107 3.06 1.57 -13.44
C SER A 107 3.14 0.14 -12.91
N THR A 108 2.95 -0.04 -11.58
CA THR A 108 2.97 -1.38 -10.99
C THR A 108 1.73 -2.19 -11.37
N SER A 109 0.60 -1.54 -11.64
CA SER A 109 -0.60 -2.22 -12.12
C SER A 109 -0.40 -2.76 -13.52
N VAL A 110 0.23 -1.98 -14.41
CA VAL A 110 0.54 -2.41 -15.78
C VAL A 110 1.56 -3.54 -15.76
N LEU A 111 2.58 -3.46 -14.89
CA LEU A 111 3.54 -4.54 -14.76
C LEU A 111 2.86 -5.85 -14.33
N THR A 112 1.90 -5.77 -13.42
CA THR A 112 1.13 -6.93 -12.99
C THR A 112 0.38 -7.55 -14.18
N LEU A 113 -0.24 -6.72 -15.03
CA LEU A 113 -0.87 -7.18 -16.27
C LEU A 113 0.14 -7.85 -17.20
N CYS A 114 1.30 -7.22 -17.42
CA CYS A 114 2.32 -7.75 -18.32
C CYS A 114 2.84 -9.12 -17.88
N LYS A 115 2.99 -9.33 -16.58
CA LYS A 115 3.41 -10.63 -16.05
C LYS A 115 2.40 -11.75 -16.29
N MET A 116 1.13 -11.41 -16.49
CA MET A 116 0.06 -12.37 -16.73
C MET A 116 -0.15 -12.66 -18.22
N LEU A 117 0.48 -11.92 -19.11
CA LEU A 117 0.39 -12.16 -20.54
C LEU A 117 1.13 -13.45 -20.92
N PRO A 118 0.57 -14.23 -21.85
CA PRO A 118 1.23 -15.46 -22.34
C PRO A 118 2.50 -15.20 -23.13
#